data_3c84d7c1ef6c010b3c4bbbdc02fa6d23
#
_entry.id   3c84d7c1ef6c010b3c4bbbdc02fa6d23
#
_cell.length_a   1.000
_cell.length_b   1.000
_cell.length_c   1.000
_cell.angle_alpha   90.00
_cell.angle_beta   90.00
_cell.angle_gamma   90.00
#
_symmetry.space_group_name_H-M   'P 1'
#
loop_
_entity.id
_entity.type
_entity.pdbx_description
1 polymer ?
#
loop_
_entity_poly.entity_id
_entity_poly.type
_entity_poly.pdbx_seq_one_letter_code
_entity_poly.pdbx_strand_id
1 'polypeptide(L)'
;MDHTGDGQIIYWMEQAVADLGRHSEKTLEYCSRMISYVESNSGSLGENHDMYLGFAHYYSGEAYYTLNNVERVLYHISQALGYLEHAGEWELVARAYNLTGITSMTIGNAPFAMNYYVQALSCCRKHGLSVFEHTVRINMGMLYYNHGEYRRANDYFLESLRFLEQNQQIEDYYFYLEVCLIGLGRCALHIGDPERAQIYERRIRDLCAPHTDICNYSYLTFLTALYHASGDVEQRDRCIARIQDSLDQQIRIMDYFDDLYEYAGLLLEIDENEQFLQLIRMMDELAVQAKVTNLQRQIRGLKIKYYKKTGDTAAYLQETAQFYEDTERMERSNRAMMLEMMDVCRVLEEEREEKSQIVAQNQQLTEKSETDALTGLSNRFRLRRHSEKQFVRAAAEHIPMAVEILDIDYFKQYNDNYGHQKGDVCICMIADQLKRIAQSEGVYVYRYGGDEFVVIYEGLTKEHVKQIAEDLRQGIRSQCVEHAYSKASDIVTISQGICWGHPSDEQTMADYLRAADANLYQVKETSRGGIVLGSFPA
;
A
#
# COMPACT_ATOMS: atom_id res chain seq x y z
N MET A 1 -31.60 -21.06 -10.08
CA MET A 1 -31.50 -22.40 -9.49
C MET A 1 -30.49 -23.16 -10.29
N ASP A 2 -29.29 -23.21 -9.77
CA ASP A 2 -28.37 -24.34 -9.81
C ASP A 2 -27.13 -23.94 -8.98
N HIS A 3 -27.29 -24.08 -7.66
CA HIS A 3 -26.21 -23.85 -6.66
C HIS A 3 -25.25 -25.04 -6.56
N THR A 4 -25.24 -25.95 -7.53
CA THR A 4 -24.44 -27.19 -7.45
C THR A 4 -22.97 -26.97 -7.85
N GLY A 5 -22.67 -26.01 -8.71
CA GLY A 5 -21.31 -25.74 -9.17
C GLY A 5 -20.47 -24.97 -8.15
N ASP A 6 -20.98 -23.85 -7.64
CA ASP A 6 -20.26 -23.01 -6.65
C ASP A 6 -20.09 -23.76 -5.31
N GLY A 7 -21.07 -24.52 -4.86
CA GLY A 7 -20.96 -25.32 -3.64
C GLY A 7 -19.85 -26.37 -3.70
N GLN A 8 -19.58 -26.95 -4.87
CA GLN A 8 -18.51 -27.92 -5.06
C GLN A 8 -17.13 -27.24 -5.04
N ILE A 9 -17.01 -26.05 -5.66
CA ILE A 9 -15.75 -25.28 -5.64
C ILE A 9 -15.43 -24.83 -4.22
N ILE A 10 -16.40 -24.28 -3.48
CA ILE A 10 -16.22 -23.84 -2.09
C ILE A 10 -15.77 -25.02 -1.22
N TYR A 11 -16.37 -26.19 -1.39
CA TYR A 11 -15.92 -27.40 -0.68
C TYR A 11 -14.44 -27.72 -0.98
N TRP A 12 -14.01 -27.67 -2.25
CA TRP A 12 -12.61 -27.92 -2.59
C TRP A 12 -11.68 -26.84 -2.04
N MET A 13 -12.10 -25.58 -1.99
CA MET A 13 -11.33 -24.50 -1.36
C MET A 13 -11.09 -24.77 0.12
N GLU A 14 -12.14 -25.10 0.87
CA GLU A 14 -12.05 -25.42 2.29
C GLU A 14 -11.15 -26.62 2.56
N GLN A 15 -11.28 -27.69 1.76
CA GLN A 15 -10.42 -28.86 1.90
C GLN A 15 -8.95 -28.58 1.54
N ALA A 16 -8.70 -27.76 0.50
CA ALA A 16 -7.35 -27.38 0.10
C ALA A 16 -6.64 -26.61 1.22
N VAL A 17 -7.33 -25.71 1.91
CA VAL A 17 -6.80 -24.98 3.07
C VAL A 17 -6.56 -25.91 4.25
N ALA A 18 -7.53 -26.78 4.57
CA ALA A 18 -7.47 -27.68 5.73
C ALA A 18 -6.33 -28.72 5.64
N ASP A 19 -6.04 -29.20 4.43
CA ASP A 19 -4.98 -30.20 4.18
C ASP A 19 -3.60 -29.59 3.96
N LEU A 20 -3.50 -28.26 3.78
CA LEU A 20 -2.22 -27.57 3.56
C LEU A 20 -1.25 -27.83 4.73
N GLY A 21 -0.02 -28.19 4.40
CA GLY A 21 1.03 -28.46 5.39
C GLY A 21 0.97 -29.84 6.05
N ARG A 22 -0.20 -30.49 6.12
CA ARG A 22 -0.36 -31.86 6.65
C ARG A 22 -0.41 -32.91 5.54
N HIS A 23 -1.16 -32.61 4.48
CA HIS A 23 -1.40 -33.47 3.33
C HIS A 23 -1.34 -32.67 2.03
N SER A 24 -0.21 -31.99 1.79
CA SER A 24 -0.05 -31.06 0.67
C SER A 24 -0.34 -31.67 -0.71
N GLU A 25 -0.17 -32.98 -0.88
CA GLU A 25 -0.57 -33.70 -2.10
C GLU A 25 -2.09 -33.67 -2.33
N LYS A 26 -2.90 -33.73 -1.26
CA LYS A 26 -4.35 -33.58 -1.37
C LYS A 26 -4.75 -32.15 -1.70
N THR A 27 -4.06 -31.16 -1.12
CA THR A 27 -4.23 -29.74 -1.50
C THR A 27 -4.06 -29.60 -3.01
N LEU A 28 -3.00 -30.17 -3.59
CA LEU A 28 -2.75 -30.15 -5.05
C LEU A 28 -3.88 -30.85 -5.83
N GLU A 29 -4.42 -31.96 -5.33
CA GLU A 29 -5.53 -32.65 -5.96
C GLU A 29 -6.79 -31.78 -6.01
N TYR A 30 -7.17 -31.13 -4.90
CA TYR A 30 -8.31 -30.23 -4.86
C TYR A 30 -8.11 -29.02 -5.77
N CYS A 31 -6.94 -28.38 -5.73
CA CYS A 31 -6.61 -27.26 -6.60
C CYS A 31 -6.65 -27.64 -8.09
N SER A 32 -6.13 -28.83 -8.46
CA SER A 32 -6.19 -29.32 -9.83
C SER A 32 -7.61 -29.55 -10.32
N ARG A 33 -8.47 -30.11 -9.46
CA ARG A 33 -9.91 -30.27 -9.75
C ARG A 33 -10.59 -28.92 -9.96
N MET A 34 -10.27 -27.94 -9.11
CA MET A 34 -10.80 -26.58 -9.25
C MET A 34 -10.39 -25.95 -10.59
N ILE A 35 -9.10 -25.97 -10.92
CA ILE A 35 -8.59 -25.42 -12.19
C ILE A 35 -9.33 -26.05 -13.36
N SER A 36 -9.37 -27.38 -13.43
CA SER A 36 -10.01 -28.12 -14.53
C SER A 36 -11.52 -27.82 -14.63
N TYR A 37 -12.20 -27.68 -13.49
CA TYR A 37 -13.63 -27.37 -13.45
C TYR A 37 -13.90 -25.93 -13.94
N VAL A 38 -13.13 -24.96 -13.43
CA VAL A 38 -13.30 -23.53 -13.75
C VAL A 38 -12.99 -23.28 -15.22
N GLU A 39 -11.92 -23.85 -15.77
CA GLU A 39 -11.58 -23.74 -17.19
C GLU A 39 -12.66 -24.36 -18.09
N SER A 40 -13.26 -25.49 -17.68
CA SER A 40 -14.31 -26.16 -18.45
C SER A 40 -15.66 -25.43 -18.40
N ASN A 41 -15.90 -24.58 -17.39
CA ASN A 41 -17.16 -23.89 -17.14
C ASN A 41 -17.03 -22.37 -17.13
N SER A 42 -16.03 -21.81 -17.79
CA SER A 42 -15.67 -20.37 -17.76
C SER A 42 -16.84 -19.42 -18.08
N GLY A 43 -17.78 -19.84 -18.94
CA GLY A 43 -18.96 -19.04 -19.31
C GLY A 43 -20.07 -18.97 -18.24
N SER A 44 -20.06 -19.84 -17.22
CA SER A 44 -21.11 -19.93 -16.20
C SER A 44 -20.74 -19.35 -14.84
N LEU A 45 -19.46 -19.08 -14.58
CA LEU A 45 -18.94 -18.66 -13.26
C LEU A 45 -18.85 -17.12 -13.09
N GLY A 46 -19.10 -16.34 -14.15
CA GLY A 46 -19.18 -14.88 -14.09
C GLY A 46 -17.95 -14.21 -13.45
N GLU A 47 -18.19 -13.31 -12.52
CA GLU A 47 -17.15 -12.50 -11.83
C GLU A 47 -16.23 -13.32 -10.90
N ASN A 48 -16.66 -14.53 -10.48
CA ASN A 48 -15.87 -15.37 -9.58
C ASN A 48 -14.80 -16.22 -10.30
N HIS A 49 -14.77 -16.24 -11.61
CA HIS A 49 -13.83 -17.04 -12.43
C HIS A 49 -12.37 -16.80 -12.00
N ASP A 50 -11.95 -15.55 -11.98
CA ASP A 50 -10.56 -15.18 -11.67
C ASP A 50 -10.21 -15.43 -10.19
N MET A 51 -11.15 -15.20 -9.28
CA MET A 51 -10.98 -15.51 -7.87
C MET A 51 -10.71 -17.00 -7.64
N TYR A 52 -11.48 -17.89 -8.28
CA TYR A 52 -11.30 -19.33 -8.13
C TYR A 52 -9.98 -19.82 -8.72
N LEU A 53 -9.59 -19.35 -9.91
CA LEU A 53 -8.29 -19.70 -10.50
C LEU A 53 -7.12 -19.16 -9.68
N GLY A 54 -7.22 -17.89 -9.28
CA GLY A 54 -6.21 -17.26 -8.43
C GLY A 54 -6.00 -18.01 -7.12
N PHE A 55 -7.09 -18.37 -6.44
CA PHE A 55 -7.05 -19.19 -5.23
C PHE A 55 -6.39 -20.55 -5.48
N ALA A 56 -6.85 -21.29 -6.50
CA ALA A 56 -6.33 -22.63 -6.79
C ALA A 56 -4.82 -22.61 -7.14
N HIS A 57 -4.38 -21.62 -7.91
CA HIS A 57 -2.96 -21.45 -8.20
C HIS A 57 -2.16 -21.03 -6.97
N TYR A 58 -2.65 -20.11 -6.14
CA TYR A 58 -1.97 -19.70 -4.92
C TYR A 58 -1.74 -20.88 -3.96
N TYR A 59 -2.80 -21.65 -3.65
CA TYR A 59 -2.67 -22.80 -2.76
C TYR A 59 -1.90 -23.97 -3.37
N SER A 60 -1.87 -24.10 -4.71
CA SER A 60 -0.93 -25.01 -5.36
C SER A 60 0.52 -24.58 -5.13
N GLY A 61 0.82 -23.28 -5.20
CA GLY A 61 2.13 -22.73 -4.91
C GLY A 61 2.56 -23.02 -3.47
N GLU A 62 1.70 -22.76 -2.48
CA GLU A 62 1.93 -23.08 -1.07
C GLU A 62 2.18 -24.59 -0.85
N ALA A 63 1.37 -25.46 -1.47
CA ALA A 63 1.55 -26.90 -1.37
C ALA A 63 2.87 -27.36 -2.00
N TYR A 64 3.29 -26.80 -3.14
CA TYR A 64 4.59 -27.09 -3.72
C TYR A 64 5.76 -26.55 -2.87
N TYR A 65 5.56 -25.44 -2.14
CA TYR A 65 6.55 -24.96 -1.17
C TYR A 65 6.77 -25.98 -0.07
N THR A 66 5.70 -26.53 0.54
CA THR A 66 5.80 -27.56 1.57
C THR A 66 6.41 -28.87 1.05
N LEU A 67 6.26 -29.15 -0.25
CA LEU A 67 6.87 -30.29 -0.94
C LEU A 67 8.29 -30.00 -1.48
N ASN A 68 8.87 -28.85 -1.11
CA ASN A 68 10.21 -28.42 -1.51
C ASN A 68 10.42 -28.30 -3.05
N ASN A 69 9.39 -27.98 -3.83
CA ASN A 69 9.46 -27.87 -5.29
C ASN A 69 9.41 -26.40 -5.76
N VAL A 70 10.54 -25.74 -5.70
CA VAL A 70 10.71 -24.30 -5.99
C VAL A 70 10.22 -23.90 -7.39
N GLU A 71 10.51 -24.70 -8.41
CA GLU A 71 10.09 -24.40 -9.80
C GLU A 71 8.56 -24.33 -9.91
N ARG A 72 7.86 -25.28 -9.30
CA ARG A 72 6.40 -25.31 -9.30
C ARG A 72 5.81 -24.19 -8.45
N VAL A 73 6.44 -23.80 -7.34
CA VAL A 73 6.04 -22.64 -6.54
C VAL A 73 6.00 -21.40 -7.44
N LEU A 74 7.11 -21.06 -8.09
CA LEU A 74 7.22 -19.87 -8.92
C LEU A 74 6.22 -19.87 -10.07
N TYR A 75 6.05 -21.04 -10.74
CA TYR A 75 5.06 -21.18 -11.80
C TYR A 75 3.63 -20.88 -11.31
N HIS A 76 3.18 -21.55 -10.25
CA HIS A 76 1.81 -21.39 -9.77
C HIS A 76 1.56 -20.00 -9.18
N ILE A 77 2.49 -19.43 -8.44
CA ILE A 77 2.34 -18.09 -7.89
C ILE A 77 2.31 -17.02 -8.99
N SER A 78 3.10 -17.17 -10.06
CA SER A 78 3.02 -16.23 -11.20
C SER A 78 1.66 -16.27 -11.89
N GLN A 79 1.04 -17.45 -12.03
CA GLN A 79 -0.32 -17.57 -12.54
C GLN A 79 -1.36 -16.97 -11.60
N ALA A 80 -1.20 -17.20 -10.27
CA ALA A 80 -2.12 -16.71 -9.26
C ALA A 80 -2.21 -15.18 -9.25
N LEU A 81 -1.07 -14.48 -9.35
CA LEU A 81 -1.01 -13.02 -9.23
C LEU A 81 -1.93 -12.32 -10.24
N GLY A 82 -1.88 -12.69 -11.52
CA GLY A 82 -2.72 -12.06 -12.53
C GLY A 82 -4.22 -12.22 -12.26
N TYR A 83 -4.65 -13.41 -11.86
CA TYR A 83 -6.05 -13.69 -11.53
C TYR A 83 -6.50 -12.99 -10.24
N LEU A 84 -5.67 -13.02 -9.18
CA LEU A 84 -5.99 -12.41 -7.88
C LEU A 84 -6.07 -10.88 -7.96
N GLU A 85 -5.20 -10.24 -8.74
CA GLU A 85 -5.25 -8.80 -8.96
C GLU A 85 -6.54 -8.38 -9.70
N HIS A 86 -6.95 -9.14 -10.72
CA HIS A 86 -8.21 -8.93 -11.43
C HIS A 86 -9.43 -9.11 -10.53
N ALA A 87 -9.40 -10.14 -9.67
CA ALA A 87 -10.47 -10.42 -8.71
C ALA A 87 -10.50 -9.43 -7.53
N GLY A 88 -9.44 -8.65 -7.29
CA GLY A 88 -9.34 -7.75 -6.14
C GLY A 88 -9.03 -8.43 -4.81
N GLU A 89 -8.50 -9.66 -4.84
CA GLU A 89 -8.17 -10.47 -3.66
C GLU A 89 -6.79 -10.08 -3.07
N TRP A 90 -6.73 -8.85 -2.56
CA TRP A 90 -5.47 -8.19 -2.20
C TRP A 90 -4.70 -8.86 -1.07
N GLU A 91 -5.35 -9.59 -0.18
CA GLU A 91 -4.67 -10.37 0.86
C GLU A 91 -3.87 -11.52 0.24
N LEU A 92 -4.49 -12.27 -0.67
CA LEU A 92 -3.80 -13.36 -1.38
C LEU A 92 -2.71 -12.82 -2.33
N VAL A 93 -2.91 -11.63 -2.92
CA VAL A 93 -1.85 -10.93 -3.70
C VAL A 93 -0.64 -10.62 -2.82
N ALA A 94 -0.85 -10.04 -1.63
CA ALA A 94 0.25 -9.75 -0.71
C ALA A 94 0.97 -11.03 -0.24
N ARG A 95 0.20 -12.10 0.05
CA ARG A 95 0.74 -13.42 0.40
C ARG A 95 1.54 -14.03 -0.75
N ALA A 96 1.07 -13.92 -1.99
CA ALA A 96 1.74 -14.39 -3.19
C ALA A 96 3.09 -13.69 -3.40
N TYR A 97 3.13 -12.35 -3.29
CA TYR A 97 4.39 -11.60 -3.32
C TYR A 97 5.35 -12.03 -2.20
N ASN A 98 4.84 -12.21 -0.98
CA ASN A 98 5.66 -12.66 0.15
C ASN A 98 6.25 -14.06 -0.08
N LEU A 99 5.46 -15.01 -0.56
CA LEU A 99 5.93 -16.36 -0.86
C LEU A 99 6.97 -16.37 -1.99
N THR A 100 6.79 -15.52 -3.00
CA THR A 100 7.80 -15.33 -4.04
C THR A 100 9.10 -14.76 -3.47
N GLY A 101 9.00 -13.83 -2.50
CA GLY A 101 10.16 -13.29 -1.77
C GLY A 101 10.91 -14.36 -1.00
N ILE A 102 10.21 -15.20 -0.22
CA ILE A 102 10.78 -16.33 0.53
C ILE A 102 11.47 -17.31 -0.43
N THR A 103 10.78 -17.69 -1.50
CA THR A 103 11.32 -18.61 -2.50
C THR A 103 12.56 -18.05 -3.18
N SER A 104 12.57 -16.74 -3.49
CA SER A 104 13.72 -16.05 -4.08
C SER A 104 14.93 -16.02 -3.14
N MET A 105 14.71 -15.87 -1.84
CA MET A 105 15.76 -15.96 -0.82
C MET A 105 16.36 -17.36 -0.80
N THR A 106 15.53 -18.39 -0.81
CA THR A 106 15.96 -19.80 -0.81
C THR A 106 16.83 -20.14 -2.02
N ILE A 107 16.52 -19.65 -3.21
CA ILE A 107 17.35 -19.85 -4.41
C ILE A 107 18.60 -18.96 -4.46
N GLY A 108 18.77 -18.07 -3.47
CA GLY A 108 19.96 -17.20 -3.35
C GLY A 108 19.87 -15.92 -4.18
N ASN A 109 18.68 -15.44 -4.50
CA ASN A 109 18.47 -14.19 -5.22
C ASN A 109 17.91 -13.09 -4.29
N ALA A 110 18.76 -12.54 -3.43
CA ALA A 110 18.41 -11.54 -2.44
C ALA A 110 17.79 -10.24 -3.04
N PRO A 111 18.30 -9.70 -4.17
CA PRO A 111 17.67 -8.53 -4.79
C PRO A 111 16.21 -8.78 -5.21
N PHE A 112 15.93 -9.98 -5.74
CA PHE A 112 14.58 -10.39 -6.10
C PHE A 112 13.70 -10.56 -4.88
N ALA A 113 14.18 -11.23 -3.84
CA ALA A 113 13.48 -11.37 -2.57
C ALA A 113 13.07 -10.00 -2.00
N MET A 114 14.01 -9.04 -1.96
CA MET A 114 13.75 -7.69 -1.48
C MET A 114 12.67 -6.99 -2.31
N ASN A 115 12.73 -7.08 -3.64
CA ASN A 115 11.73 -6.47 -4.51
C ASN A 115 10.32 -7.00 -4.22
N TYR A 116 10.15 -8.31 -4.10
CA TYR A 116 8.85 -8.90 -3.81
C TYR A 116 8.34 -8.56 -2.41
N TYR A 117 9.21 -8.49 -1.41
CA TYR A 117 8.80 -8.01 -0.08
C TYR A 117 8.35 -6.54 -0.10
N VAL A 118 8.99 -5.68 -0.88
CA VAL A 118 8.57 -4.29 -1.07
C VAL A 118 7.20 -4.22 -1.77
N GLN A 119 6.94 -5.06 -2.77
CA GLN A 119 5.63 -5.16 -3.42
C GLN A 119 4.56 -5.64 -2.44
N ALA A 120 4.85 -6.68 -1.64
CA ALA A 120 3.96 -7.16 -0.59
C ALA A 120 3.61 -6.05 0.43
N LEU A 121 4.62 -5.31 0.93
CA LEU A 121 4.41 -4.17 1.84
C LEU A 121 3.57 -3.06 1.19
N SER A 122 3.84 -2.74 -0.07
CA SER A 122 3.07 -1.73 -0.82
C SER A 122 1.60 -2.13 -0.96
N CYS A 123 1.35 -3.41 -1.28
CA CYS A 123 0.00 -3.98 -1.33
C CYS A 123 -0.69 -3.90 0.03
N CYS A 124 -0.02 -4.32 1.11
CA CYS A 124 -0.57 -4.26 2.47
C CYS A 124 -0.98 -2.84 2.86
N ARG A 125 -0.13 -1.85 2.64
CA ARG A 125 -0.40 -0.44 2.98
C ARG A 125 -1.54 0.15 2.16
N LYS A 126 -1.58 -0.14 0.86
CA LYS A 126 -2.62 0.35 -0.05
C LYS A 126 -4.01 -0.19 0.32
N HIS A 127 -4.09 -1.42 0.81
CA HIS A 127 -5.34 -2.12 1.07
C HIS A 127 -5.64 -2.33 2.56
N GLY A 128 -4.85 -1.74 3.47
CA GLY A 128 -5.10 -1.77 4.92
C GLY A 128 -4.85 -3.12 5.59
N LEU A 129 -3.98 -3.98 5.03
CA LEU A 129 -3.69 -5.33 5.51
C LEU A 129 -2.61 -5.30 6.61
N SER A 130 -2.87 -4.58 7.70
CA SER A 130 -1.90 -4.33 8.77
C SER A 130 -1.42 -5.60 9.47
N VAL A 131 -2.30 -6.62 9.58
CA VAL A 131 -1.95 -7.91 10.18
C VAL A 131 -0.90 -8.65 9.34
N PHE A 132 -1.01 -8.61 8.02
CA PHE A 132 -0.03 -9.29 7.16
C PHE A 132 1.25 -8.46 6.94
N GLU A 133 1.19 -7.13 7.09
CA GLU A 133 2.36 -6.26 6.95
C GLU A 133 3.49 -6.66 7.93
N HIS A 134 3.16 -7.06 9.18
CA HIS A 134 4.18 -7.47 10.15
C HIS A 134 4.89 -8.76 9.74
N THR A 135 4.18 -9.72 9.12
CA THR A 135 4.77 -10.97 8.61
C THR A 135 5.81 -10.69 7.52
N VAL A 136 5.49 -9.79 6.58
CA VAL A 136 6.43 -9.37 5.55
C VAL A 136 7.68 -8.70 6.17
N ARG A 137 7.50 -7.88 7.21
CA ARG A 137 8.62 -7.24 7.94
C ARG A 137 9.52 -8.26 8.62
N ILE A 138 8.96 -9.33 9.20
CA ILE A 138 9.75 -10.44 9.76
C ILE A 138 10.64 -11.06 8.67
N ASN A 139 10.07 -11.35 7.50
CA ASN A 139 10.83 -11.94 6.39
C ASN A 139 11.91 -10.99 5.85
N MET A 140 11.65 -9.68 5.80
CA MET A 140 12.68 -8.68 5.50
C MET A 140 13.78 -8.66 6.58
N GLY A 141 13.42 -8.79 7.85
CA GLY A 141 14.38 -8.94 8.96
C GLY A 141 15.27 -10.16 8.76
N MET A 142 14.70 -11.32 8.42
CA MET A 142 15.46 -12.53 8.11
C MET A 142 16.39 -12.34 6.91
N LEU A 143 15.93 -11.67 5.84
CA LEU A 143 16.76 -11.37 4.68
C LEU A 143 17.99 -10.52 5.06
N TYR A 144 17.82 -9.48 5.86
CA TYR A 144 18.95 -8.67 6.35
C TYR A 144 19.85 -9.46 7.27
N TYR A 145 19.28 -10.31 8.14
CA TYR A 145 20.02 -11.17 9.05
C TYR A 145 20.96 -12.13 8.28
N ASN A 146 20.44 -12.82 7.28
CA ASN A 146 21.19 -13.77 6.46
C ASN A 146 22.31 -13.12 5.64
N HIS A 147 22.26 -11.79 5.47
CA HIS A 147 23.32 -11.00 4.81
C HIS A 147 24.25 -10.28 5.78
N GLY A 148 24.19 -10.59 7.09
CA GLY A 148 25.08 -10.02 8.11
C GLY A 148 24.72 -8.57 8.54
N GLU A 149 23.61 -8.02 8.05
CA GLU A 149 23.12 -6.67 8.39
C GLU A 149 22.29 -6.70 9.68
N TYR A 150 22.88 -7.20 10.77
CA TYR A 150 22.18 -7.50 12.03
C TYR A 150 21.48 -6.30 12.67
N ARG A 151 22.00 -5.07 12.49
CA ARG A 151 21.35 -3.86 13.01
C ARG A 151 20.03 -3.58 12.29
N ARG A 152 20.02 -3.68 10.97
CA ARG A 152 18.80 -3.51 10.16
C ARG A 152 17.80 -4.63 10.44
N ALA A 153 18.27 -5.87 10.53
CA ALA A 153 17.42 -7.00 10.90
C ALA A 153 16.72 -6.76 12.24
N ASN A 154 17.49 -6.32 13.26
CA ASN A 154 16.95 -5.96 14.57
C ASN A 154 15.85 -4.90 14.50
N ASP A 155 16.00 -3.86 13.67
CA ASP A 155 14.99 -2.82 13.53
C ASP A 155 13.67 -3.38 12.97
N TYR A 156 13.72 -4.24 11.94
CA TYR A 156 12.54 -4.89 11.38
C TYR A 156 11.84 -5.81 12.39
N PHE A 157 12.60 -6.62 13.14
CA PHE A 157 12.03 -7.47 14.18
C PHE A 157 11.43 -6.64 15.33
N LEU A 158 12.05 -5.52 15.73
CA LEU A 158 11.50 -4.62 16.75
C LEU A 158 10.21 -3.94 16.29
N GLU A 159 10.11 -3.54 15.02
CA GLU A 159 8.87 -2.98 14.47
C GLU A 159 7.73 -4.01 14.51
N SER A 160 8.02 -5.25 14.11
CA SER A 160 7.03 -6.33 14.15
C SER A 160 6.65 -6.70 15.58
N LEU A 161 7.61 -6.73 16.52
CA LEU A 161 7.34 -6.97 17.93
C LEU A 161 6.41 -5.93 18.54
N ARG A 162 6.65 -4.63 18.27
CA ARG A 162 5.77 -3.54 18.74
C ARG A 162 4.35 -3.68 18.21
N PHE A 163 4.20 -4.07 16.95
CA PHE A 163 2.90 -4.32 16.36
C PHE A 163 2.19 -5.48 17.07
N LEU A 164 2.87 -6.60 17.29
CA LEU A 164 2.34 -7.76 18.00
C LEU A 164 1.92 -7.43 19.43
N GLU A 165 2.73 -6.69 20.18
CA GLU A 165 2.42 -6.27 21.56
C GLU A 165 1.13 -5.44 21.65
N GLN A 166 0.77 -4.71 20.58
CA GLN A 166 -0.45 -3.92 20.51
C GLN A 166 -1.66 -4.72 19.99
N ASN A 167 -1.45 -5.91 19.40
CA ASN A 167 -2.46 -6.69 18.68
C ASN A 167 -2.44 -8.16 19.09
N GLN A 168 -2.57 -8.47 20.38
CA GLN A 168 -2.45 -9.83 20.93
C GLN A 168 -3.56 -10.81 20.50
N GLN A 169 -4.63 -10.32 19.87
CA GLN A 169 -5.75 -11.12 19.38
C GLN A 169 -5.54 -11.72 17.98
N ILE A 170 -4.38 -11.49 17.37
CA ILE A 170 -4.07 -12.01 16.03
C ILE A 170 -3.97 -13.54 16.09
N GLU A 171 -4.51 -14.20 15.07
CA GLU A 171 -4.28 -15.63 14.83
C GLU A 171 -2.78 -15.92 14.77
N ASP A 172 -2.34 -17.00 15.37
CA ASP A 172 -0.90 -17.38 15.47
C ASP A 172 -0.01 -16.35 16.19
N TYR A 173 -0.59 -15.49 17.05
CA TYR A 173 0.15 -14.46 17.80
C TYR A 173 1.42 -14.98 18.45
N TYR A 174 1.34 -16.10 19.20
CA TYR A 174 2.49 -16.65 19.92
C TYR A 174 3.57 -17.20 18.99
N PHE A 175 3.18 -17.75 17.85
CA PHE A 175 4.13 -18.18 16.81
C PHE A 175 4.94 -16.99 16.26
N TYR A 176 4.29 -15.91 15.85
CA TYR A 176 4.98 -14.71 15.35
C TYR A 176 5.81 -14.02 16.43
N LEU A 177 5.32 -14.02 17.68
CA LEU A 177 6.06 -13.49 18.82
C LEU A 177 7.36 -14.27 19.04
N GLU A 178 7.31 -15.60 19.01
CA GLU A 178 8.46 -16.49 19.14
C GLU A 178 9.49 -16.21 18.03
N VAL A 179 9.05 -16.16 16.76
CA VAL A 179 9.94 -15.88 15.63
C VAL A 179 10.63 -14.51 15.76
N CYS A 180 9.89 -13.46 16.16
CA CYS A 180 10.48 -12.14 16.39
C CYS A 180 11.51 -12.16 17.52
N LEU A 181 11.20 -12.82 18.63
CA LEU A 181 12.10 -12.87 19.80
C LEU A 181 13.36 -13.69 19.52
N ILE A 182 13.25 -14.81 18.77
CA ILE A 182 14.42 -15.59 18.31
C ILE A 182 15.29 -14.72 17.39
N GLY A 183 14.69 -14.04 16.40
CA GLY A 183 15.42 -13.14 15.49
C GLY A 183 16.17 -12.02 16.23
N LEU A 184 15.52 -11.38 17.22
CA LEU A 184 16.15 -10.37 18.07
C LEU A 184 17.28 -10.96 18.94
N GLY A 185 17.06 -12.15 19.50
CA GLY A 185 18.07 -12.84 20.28
C GLY A 185 19.31 -13.16 19.47
N ARG A 186 19.14 -13.69 18.26
CA ARG A 186 20.25 -13.97 17.33
C ARG A 186 20.99 -12.71 16.90
N CYS A 187 20.25 -11.63 16.56
CA CYS A 187 20.87 -10.35 16.28
C CYS A 187 21.72 -9.86 17.45
N ALA A 188 21.23 -10.00 18.70
CA ALA A 188 21.97 -9.63 19.90
C ALA A 188 23.26 -10.43 20.05
N LEU A 189 23.24 -11.76 19.82
CA LEU A 189 24.42 -12.61 19.86
C LEU A 189 25.49 -12.16 18.85
N HIS A 190 25.10 -11.90 17.61
CA HIS A 190 26.01 -11.43 16.56
C HIS A 190 26.58 -10.03 16.81
N ILE A 191 25.88 -9.19 17.56
CA ILE A 191 26.37 -7.86 17.98
C ILE A 191 27.28 -7.97 19.22
N GLY A 192 27.38 -9.15 19.84
CA GLY A 192 28.19 -9.40 21.03
C GLY A 192 27.49 -9.03 22.35
N ASP A 193 26.16 -9.10 22.39
CA ASP A 193 25.32 -8.81 23.56
C ASP A 193 24.53 -10.06 24.03
N PRO A 194 25.18 -11.05 24.65
CA PRO A 194 24.51 -12.27 25.12
C PRO A 194 23.53 -11.99 26.27
N GLU A 195 23.72 -10.94 27.05
CA GLU A 195 22.80 -10.57 28.13
C GLU A 195 21.44 -10.18 27.57
N ARG A 196 21.44 -9.40 26.51
CA ARG A 196 20.22 -9.03 25.79
C ARG A 196 19.55 -10.23 25.13
N ALA A 197 20.31 -11.14 24.53
CA ALA A 197 19.78 -12.38 23.98
C ALA A 197 19.09 -13.22 25.05
N GLN A 198 19.65 -13.27 26.28
CA GLN A 198 19.04 -13.97 27.41
C GLN A 198 17.72 -13.33 27.90
N ILE A 199 17.55 -12.00 27.75
CA ILE A 199 16.28 -11.34 28.03
C ILE A 199 15.21 -11.81 27.04
N TYR A 200 15.54 -11.91 25.75
CA TYR A 200 14.60 -12.41 24.74
C TYR A 200 14.28 -13.90 24.97
N GLU A 201 15.26 -14.72 25.32
CA GLU A 201 15.05 -16.13 25.68
C GLU A 201 14.04 -16.28 26.83
N ARG A 202 14.21 -15.51 27.92
CA ARG A 202 13.24 -15.52 29.03
C ARG A 202 11.83 -15.17 28.57
N ARG A 203 11.70 -14.17 27.71
CA ARG A 203 10.38 -13.80 27.15
C ARG A 203 9.77 -14.93 26.33
N ILE A 204 10.57 -15.66 25.51
CA ILE A 204 10.08 -16.82 24.76
C ILE A 204 9.56 -17.87 25.74
N ARG A 205 10.35 -18.25 26.72
CA ARG A 205 9.99 -19.26 27.71
C ARG A 205 8.74 -18.89 28.52
N ASP A 206 8.65 -17.66 28.96
CA ASP A 206 7.58 -17.22 29.85
C ASP A 206 6.26 -16.95 29.08
N LEU A 207 6.32 -16.44 27.85
CA LEU A 207 5.15 -16.02 27.08
C LEU A 207 4.75 -17.01 25.97
N CYS A 208 5.69 -17.65 25.30
CA CYS A 208 5.39 -18.51 24.14
C CYS A 208 5.28 -20.00 24.53
N ALA A 209 6.13 -20.50 25.43
CA ALA A 209 6.16 -21.91 25.82
C ALA A 209 4.81 -22.51 26.25
N PRO A 210 3.92 -21.78 26.92
CA PRO A 210 2.59 -22.30 27.27
C PRO A 210 1.66 -22.49 26.07
N HIS A 211 1.97 -21.89 24.92
CA HIS A 211 1.07 -21.76 23.75
C HIS A 211 1.63 -22.36 22.46
N THR A 212 2.95 -22.56 22.37
CA THR A 212 3.64 -23.09 21.19
C THR A 212 4.53 -24.27 21.57
N ASP A 213 4.78 -25.16 20.61
CA ASP A 213 5.84 -26.16 20.77
C ASP A 213 7.21 -25.50 20.55
N ILE A 214 7.80 -24.98 21.63
CA ILE A 214 9.12 -24.35 21.60
C ILE A 214 10.27 -25.34 21.43
N CYS A 215 9.98 -26.62 21.24
CA CYS A 215 11.01 -27.63 20.95
C CYS A 215 11.38 -27.70 19.46
N ASN A 216 11.04 -26.67 18.68
CA ASN A 216 11.41 -26.57 17.27
C ASN A 216 12.91 -26.27 17.07
N TYR A 217 13.41 -26.54 15.85
CA TYR A 217 14.83 -26.35 15.53
C TYR A 217 15.28 -24.90 15.68
N SER A 218 14.45 -23.93 15.34
CA SER A 218 14.79 -22.50 15.43
C SER A 218 15.12 -22.08 16.86
N TYR A 219 14.32 -22.52 17.82
CA TYR A 219 14.57 -22.22 19.24
C TYR A 219 15.77 -23.00 19.80
N LEU A 220 15.87 -24.32 19.49
CA LEU A 220 16.97 -25.14 20.02
C LEU A 220 18.33 -24.70 19.48
N THR A 221 18.42 -24.31 18.20
CA THR A 221 19.68 -23.79 17.62
C THR A 221 20.04 -22.43 18.20
N PHE A 222 19.04 -21.55 18.42
CA PHE A 222 19.24 -20.28 19.14
C PHE A 222 19.74 -20.50 20.58
N LEU A 223 19.14 -21.44 21.33
CA LEU A 223 19.60 -21.78 22.70
C LEU A 223 21.04 -22.30 22.70
N THR A 224 21.40 -23.16 21.74
CA THR A 224 22.75 -23.68 21.62
C THR A 224 23.78 -22.57 21.43
N ALA A 225 23.46 -21.59 20.56
CA ALA A 225 24.29 -20.42 20.33
C ALA A 225 24.36 -19.50 21.58
N LEU A 226 23.25 -19.29 22.28
CA LEU A 226 23.18 -18.49 23.50
C LEU A 226 24.03 -19.11 24.63
N TYR A 227 23.89 -20.42 24.88
CA TYR A 227 24.67 -21.08 25.93
C TYR A 227 26.16 -21.17 25.59
N HIS A 228 26.49 -21.32 24.30
CA HIS A 228 27.89 -21.22 23.85
C HIS A 228 28.44 -19.81 24.14
N ALA A 229 27.74 -18.74 23.75
CA ALA A 229 28.18 -17.37 23.99
C ALA A 229 28.27 -17.01 25.48
N SER A 230 27.44 -17.63 26.33
CA SER A 230 27.43 -17.43 27.78
C SER A 230 28.46 -18.34 28.52
N GLY A 231 29.12 -19.29 27.83
CA GLY A 231 30.04 -20.24 28.42
C GLY A 231 29.38 -21.36 29.22
N ASP A 232 28.07 -21.57 29.11
CA ASP A 232 27.33 -22.65 29.75
C ASP A 232 27.41 -23.93 28.90
N VAL A 233 28.53 -24.64 29.02
CA VAL A 233 28.84 -25.84 28.24
C VAL A 233 27.81 -26.95 28.50
N GLU A 234 27.36 -27.13 29.76
CA GLU A 234 26.42 -28.19 30.10
C GLU A 234 25.06 -28.04 29.41
N GLN A 235 24.48 -26.82 29.43
CA GLN A 235 23.21 -26.56 28.78
C GLN A 235 23.36 -26.60 27.25
N ARG A 236 24.46 -26.08 26.70
CA ARG A 236 24.77 -26.17 25.27
C ARG A 236 24.77 -27.64 24.82
N ASP A 237 25.49 -28.51 25.51
CA ASP A 237 25.63 -29.93 25.12
C ASP A 237 24.29 -30.69 25.25
N ARG A 238 23.44 -30.30 26.23
CA ARG A 238 22.04 -30.80 26.32
C ARG A 238 21.22 -30.40 25.10
N CYS A 239 21.33 -29.15 24.64
CA CYS A 239 20.64 -28.70 23.44
C CYS A 239 21.14 -29.45 22.20
N ILE A 240 22.44 -29.65 22.06
CA ILE A 240 23.03 -30.44 20.98
C ILE A 240 22.45 -31.86 20.96
N ALA A 241 22.42 -32.56 22.11
CA ALA A 241 21.84 -33.89 22.21
C ALA A 241 20.37 -33.91 21.78
N ARG A 242 19.57 -32.95 22.23
CA ARG A 242 18.13 -32.83 21.85
C ARG A 242 17.95 -32.63 20.36
N ILE A 243 18.76 -31.78 19.72
CA ILE A 243 18.73 -31.60 18.27
C ILE A 243 19.06 -32.91 17.56
N GLN A 244 20.12 -33.57 17.97
CA GLN A 244 20.57 -34.86 17.36
C GLN A 244 19.49 -35.95 17.46
N ASP A 245 18.83 -36.06 18.61
CA ASP A 245 17.76 -37.04 18.83
C ASP A 245 16.51 -36.75 17.98
N SER A 246 16.30 -35.48 17.57
CA SER A 246 15.15 -35.04 16.78
C SER A 246 15.42 -34.95 15.28
N LEU A 247 16.68 -35.13 14.83
CA LEU A 247 17.00 -35.07 13.40
C LEU A 247 16.31 -36.21 12.63
N ASP A 248 15.41 -35.82 11.73
CA ASP A 248 14.63 -36.74 10.90
C ASP A 248 14.68 -36.29 9.43
N GLN A 249 14.60 -37.24 8.50
CA GLN A 249 14.47 -36.96 7.06
C GLN A 249 13.15 -36.32 6.64
N GLN A 250 12.18 -36.20 7.57
CA GLN A 250 10.90 -35.51 7.34
C GLN A 250 10.97 -33.99 7.57
N ILE A 251 12.16 -33.47 7.92
CA ILE A 251 12.38 -32.02 8.11
C ILE A 251 12.08 -31.28 6.80
N ARG A 252 11.24 -30.23 6.90
CA ARG A 252 11.05 -29.28 5.80
C ARG A 252 12.28 -28.38 5.68
N ILE A 253 13.22 -28.79 4.84
CA ILE A 253 14.54 -28.13 4.75
C ILE A 253 14.41 -26.64 4.39
N MET A 254 13.40 -26.23 3.63
CA MET A 254 13.20 -24.83 3.26
C MET A 254 12.82 -23.95 4.44
N ASP A 255 12.18 -24.51 5.47
CA ASP A 255 11.76 -23.76 6.66
C ASP A 255 12.90 -23.59 7.68
N TYR A 256 13.80 -24.59 7.79
CA TYR A 256 14.81 -24.64 8.85
C TYR A 256 16.25 -24.58 8.34
N PHE A 257 16.46 -24.37 7.04
CA PHE A 257 17.80 -24.43 6.46
C PHE A 257 18.78 -23.46 7.12
N ASP A 258 18.36 -22.21 7.28
CA ASP A 258 19.22 -21.15 7.83
C ASP A 258 19.60 -21.44 9.30
N ASP A 259 18.64 -21.95 10.07
CA ASP A 259 18.85 -22.35 11.46
C ASP A 259 19.87 -23.50 11.58
N LEU A 260 19.71 -24.53 10.75
CA LEU A 260 20.60 -25.69 10.72
C LEU A 260 21.97 -25.34 10.14
N TYR A 261 22.05 -24.41 9.20
CA TYR A 261 23.29 -23.92 8.63
C TYR A 261 24.14 -23.18 9.66
N GLU A 262 23.55 -22.28 10.45
CA GLU A 262 24.23 -21.60 11.56
C GLU A 262 24.68 -22.61 12.63
N TYR A 263 23.78 -23.52 12.99
CA TYR A 263 24.11 -24.57 13.96
C TYR A 263 25.27 -25.47 13.49
N ALA A 264 25.31 -25.85 12.21
CA ALA A 264 26.44 -26.56 11.65
C ALA A 264 27.74 -25.76 11.73
N GLY A 265 27.67 -24.43 11.52
CA GLY A 265 28.81 -23.54 11.73
C GLY A 265 29.32 -23.56 13.17
N LEU A 266 28.43 -23.53 14.15
CA LEU A 266 28.75 -23.62 15.57
C LEU A 266 29.40 -24.99 15.92
N LEU A 267 28.83 -26.10 15.43
CA LEU A 267 29.43 -27.44 15.65
C LEU A 267 30.87 -27.52 15.14
N LEU A 268 31.17 -26.90 13.99
CA LEU A 268 32.54 -26.78 13.48
C LEU A 268 33.45 -25.95 14.39
N GLU A 269 32.94 -24.89 14.98
CA GLU A 269 33.69 -23.99 15.86
C GLU A 269 34.10 -24.71 17.15
N ILE A 270 33.20 -25.51 17.73
CA ILE A 270 33.40 -26.22 19.00
C ILE A 270 33.98 -27.64 18.83
N ASP A 271 34.39 -28.01 17.63
CA ASP A 271 35.00 -29.33 17.31
C ASP A 271 34.08 -30.56 17.46
N GLU A 272 32.74 -30.36 17.45
CA GLU A 272 31.75 -31.45 17.46
C GLU A 272 31.61 -32.08 16.07
N ASN A 273 32.68 -32.75 15.62
CA ASN A 273 32.83 -33.20 14.25
C ASN A 273 31.87 -34.32 13.84
N GLU A 274 31.53 -35.23 14.77
CA GLU A 274 30.59 -36.33 14.49
C GLU A 274 29.18 -35.81 14.24
N GLN A 275 28.72 -34.95 15.11
CA GLN A 275 27.41 -34.30 15.02
C GLN A 275 27.33 -33.41 13.77
N PHE A 276 28.39 -32.68 13.45
CA PHE A 276 28.50 -31.91 12.21
C PHE A 276 28.33 -32.80 10.98
N LEU A 277 29.07 -33.90 10.88
CA LEU A 277 29.01 -34.80 9.72
C LEU A 277 27.65 -35.47 9.56
N GLN A 278 26.99 -35.82 10.68
CA GLN A 278 25.65 -36.38 10.66
C GLN A 278 24.64 -35.34 10.11
N LEU A 279 24.66 -34.12 10.65
CA LEU A 279 23.79 -33.01 10.22
C LEU A 279 23.99 -32.66 8.75
N ILE A 280 25.25 -32.47 8.31
CA ILE A 280 25.59 -32.11 6.94
C ILE A 280 25.16 -33.18 5.94
N ARG A 281 25.24 -34.45 6.28
CA ARG A 281 24.80 -35.56 5.43
C ARG A 281 23.30 -35.50 5.19
N MET A 282 22.53 -35.30 6.26
CA MET A 282 21.08 -35.13 6.18
C MET A 282 20.70 -33.88 5.36
N MET A 283 21.31 -32.73 5.64
CA MET A 283 21.04 -31.50 4.91
C MET A 283 21.34 -31.61 3.41
N ASP A 284 22.45 -32.32 3.06
CA ASP A 284 22.86 -32.53 1.67
C ASP A 284 21.83 -33.39 0.91
N GLU A 285 21.37 -34.50 1.53
CA GLU A 285 20.33 -35.36 0.97
C GLU A 285 19.03 -34.58 0.71
N LEU A 286 18.57 -33.80 1.67
CA LEU A 286 17.34 -32.97 1.54
C LEU A 286 17.50 -31.85 0.50
N ALA A 287 18.66 -31.19 0.43
CA ALA A 287 18.96 -30.15 -0.55
C ALA A 287 19.02 -30.70 -1.99
N VAL A 288 19.51 -31.93 -2.15
CA VAL A 288 19.52 -32.64 -3.45
C VAL A 288 18.08 -32.99 -3.87
N GLN A 289 17.23 -33.47 -2.95
CA GLN A 289 15.84 -33.77 -3.22
C GLN A 289 15.06 -32.52 -3.60
N ALA A 290 15.29 -31.39 -2.92
CA ALA A 290 14.67 -30.10 -3.20
C ALA A 290 15.17 -29.48 -4.52
N LYS A 291 16.26 -29.95 -5.10
CA LYS A 291 16.91 -29.44 -6.33
C LYS A 291 17.27 -27.94 -6.25
N VAL A 292 17.59 -27.44 -5.06
CA VAL A 292 17.94 -26.03 -4.84
C VAL A 292 19.46 -25.87 -4.81
N THR A 293 20.05 -25.39 -5.90
CA THR A 293 21.49 -25.22 -6.07
C THR A 293 22.11 -24.34 -4.97
N ASN A 294 21.42 -23.30 -4.50
CA ASN A 294 21.94 -22.43 -3.45
C ASN A 294 22.15 -23.17 -2.13
N LEU A 295 21.21 -24.02 -1.72
CA LEU A 295 21.36 -24.82 -0.49
C LEU A 295 22.54 -25.76 -0.60
N GLN A 296 22.67 -26.49 -1.73
CA GLN A 296 23.79 -27.37 -2.00
C GLN A 296 25.13 -26.63 -1.94
N ARG A 297 25.21 -25.43 -2.57
CA ARG A 297 26.40 -24.59 -2.54
C ARG A 297 26.78 -24.16 -1.12
N GLN A 298 25.80 -23.74 -0.32
CA GLN A 298 26.06 -23.35 1.08
C GLN A 298 26.58 -24.52 1.92
N ILE A 299 25.97 -25.71 1.80
CA ILE A 299 26.43 -26.93 2.47
C ILE A 299 27.87 -27.28 2.05
N ARG A 300 28.19 -27.15 0.76
CA ARG A 300 29.58 -27.34 0.28
C ARG A 300 30.56 -26.36 0.92
N GLY A 301 30.12 -25.11 1.13
CA GLY A 301 30.93 -24.13 1.86
C GLY A 301 31.29 -24.59 3.29
N LEU A 302 30.36 -25.24 3.99
CA LEU A 302 30.64 -25.85 5.30
C LEU A 302 31.57 -27.07 5.20
N LYS A 303 31.36 -27.98 4.21
CA LYS A 303 32.25 -29.11 3.95
C LYS A 303 33.69 -28.67 3.64
N ILE A 304 33.85 -27.62 2.85
CA ILE A 304 35.15 -27.01 2.54
C ILE A 304 35.84 -26.53 3.82
N LYS A 305 35.14 -25.84 4.70
CA LYS A 305 35.69 -25.41 6.00
C LYS A 305 36.12 -26.59 6.85
N TYR A 306 35.29 -27.64 6.92
CA TYR A 306 35.60 -28.88 7.66
C TYR A 306 36.82 -29.58 7.12
N TYR A 307 36.92 -29.90 5.80
CA TYR A 307 38.05 -30.60 5.20
C TYR A 307 39.34 -29.78 5.27
N LYS A 308 39.25 -28.44 5.19
CA LYS A 308 40.37 -27.56 5.43
C LYS A 308 40.90 -27.68 6.88
N LYS A 309 39.99 -27.75 7.87
CA LYS A 309 40.33 -27.88 9.30
C LYS A 309 40.93 -29.24 9.62
N THR A 310 40.39 -30.31 9.04
CA THR A 310 40.85 -31.69 9.27
C THR A 310 42.07 -32.08 8.42
N GLY A 311 42.47 -31.29 7.43
CA GLY A 311 43.63 -31.53 6.58
C GLY A 311 43.39 -32.53 5.43
N ASP A 312 42.13 -32.91 5.15
CA ASP A 312 41.79 -33.74 3.99
C ASP A 312 41.84 -32.90 2.71
N THR A 313 43.05 -32.83 2.13
CA THR A 313 43.30 -32.03 0.92
C THR A 313 42.53 -32.55 -0.29
N ALA A 314 42.32 -33.86 -0.42
CA ALA A 314 41.59 -34.42 -1.57
C ALA A 314 40.12 -34.03 -1.56
N ALA A 315 39.43 -34.23 -0.43
CA ALA A 315 38.05 -33.83 -0.26
C ALA A 315 37.89 -32.31 -0.33
N TYR A 316 38.80 -31.53 0.24
CA TYR A 316 38.82 -30.07 0.15
C TYR A 316 38.83 -29.58 -1.31
N LEU A 317 39.73 -30.14 -2.16
CA LEU A 317 39.82 -29.73 -3.57
C LEU A 317 38.57 -30.14 -4.37
N GLN A 318 38.04 -31.35 -4.11
CA GLN A 318 36.83 -31.84 -4.77
C GLN A 318 35.61 -30.93 -4.46
N GLU A 319 35.36 -30.64 -3.19
CA GLU A 319 34.25 -29.80 -2.79
C GLU A 319 34.41 -28.35 -3.27
N THR A 320 35.67 -27.85 -3.33
CA THR A 320 35.94 -26.49 -3.86
C THR A 320 35.64 -26.41 -5.36
N ALA A 321 36.01 -27.41 -6.15
CA ALA A 321 35.69 -27.45 -7.58
C ALA A 321 34.15 -27.44 -7.81
N GLN A 322 33.42 -28.27 -7.08
CA GLN A 322 31.99 -28.36 -7.20
C GLN A 322 31.27 -27.08 -6.68
N PHE A 323 31.80 -26.47 -5.64
CA PHE A 323 31.30 -25.17 -5.15
C PHE A 323 31.43 -24.08 -6.22
N TYR A 324 32.53 -24.09 -6.97
CA TYR A 324 32.73 -23.16 -8.07
C TYR A 324 31.68 -23.38 -9.19
N GLU A 325 31.45 -24.64 -9.59
CA GLU A 325 30.44 -24.98 -10.60
C GLU A 325 29.03 -24.59 -10.18
N ASP A 326 28.68 -24.85 -8.91
CA ASP A 326 27.35 -24.45 -8.37
C ASP A 326 27.20 -22.93 -8.34
N THR A 327 28.27 -22.20 -8.02
CA THR A 327 28.30 -20.74 -8.01
C THR A 327 28.09 -20.18 -9.42
N GLU A 328 28.82 -20.71 -10.43
CA GLU A 328 28.61 -20.30 -11.82
C GLU A 328 27.20 -20.59 -12.33
N ARG A 329 26.61 -21.72 -11.93
CA ARG A 329 25.23 -22.08 -12.29
C ARG A 329 24.22 -21.09 -11.70
N MET A 330 24.39 -20.76 -10.42
CA MET A 330 23.58 -19.74 -9.75
C MET A 330 23.72 -18.36 -10.39
N GLU A 331 24.95 -17.92 -10.67
CA GLU A 331 25.17 -16.61 -11.29
C GLU A 331 24.50 -16.51 -12.66
N ARG A 332 24.56 -17.57 -13.46
CA ARG A 332 23.86 -17.62 -14.75
C ARG A 332 22.35 -17.53 -14.59
N SER A 333 21.78 -18.29 -13.64
CA SER A 333 20.34 -18.24 -13.35
C SER A 333 19.90 -16.87 -12.83
N ASN A 334 20.64 -16.32 -11.87
CA ASN A 334 20.36 -15.00 -11.30
C ASN A 334 20.47 -13.88 -12.34
N ARG A 335 21.46 -13.98 -13.26
CA ARG A 335 21.62 -13.02 -14.35
C ARG A 335 20.44 -13.06 -15.32
N ALA A 336 19.95 -14.25 -15.68
CA ALA A 336 18.77 -14.40 -16.53
C ALA A 336 17.51 -13.77 -15.88
N MET A 337 17.27 -14.10 -14.61
CA MET A 337 16.15 -13.49 -13.85
C MET A 337 16.30 -11.97 -13.69
N MET A 338 17.52 -11.46 -13.49
CA MET A 338 17.77 -10.02 -13.38
C MET A 338 17.45 -9.28 -14.69
N LEU A 339 17.79 -9.85 -15.84
CA LEU A 339 17.45 -9.26 -17.14
C LEU A 339 15.95 -9.22 -17.36
N GLU A 340 15.24 -10.31 -17.03
CA GLU A 340 13.78 -10.37 -17.10
C GLU A 340 13.12 -9.32 -16.20
N MET A 341 13.64 -9.15 -14.97
CA MET A 341 13.15 -8.11 -14.06
C MET A 341 13.41 -6.70 -14.58
N MET A 342 14.58 -6.45 -15.18
CA MET A 342 14.89 -5.14 -15.76
C MET A 342 13.91 -4.79 -16.89
N ASP A 343 13.52 -5.76 -17.71
CA ASP A 343 12.51 -5.55 -18.75
C ASP A 343 11.12 -5.24 -18.16
N VAL A 344 10.71 -5.96 -17.12
CA VAL A 344 9.45 -5.68 -16.40
C VAL A 344 9.49 -4.31 -15.75
N CYS A 345 10.58 -3.94 -15.06
CA CYS A 345 10.73 -2.62 -14.46
C CYS A 345 10.65 -1.50 -15.51
N ARG A 346 11.26 -1.69 -16.68
CA ARG A 346 11.21 -0.72 -17.78
C ARG A 346 9.77 -0.52 -18.27
N VAL A 347 9.03 -1.60 -18.49
CA VAL A 347 7.62 -1.53 -18.92
C VAL A 347 6.76 -0.80 -17.88
N LEU A 348 6.95 -1.11 -16.59
CA LEU A 348 6.21 -0.46 -15.50
C LEU A 348 6.54 1.04 -15.40
N GLU A 349 7.79 1.42 -15.68
CA GLU A 349 8.21 2.82 -15.66
C GLU A 349 7.60 3.60 -16.85
N GLU A 350 7.58 2.99 -18.04
CA GLU A 350 6.90 3.53 -19.23
C GLU A 350 5.39 3.72 -18.96
N GLU A 351 4.70 2.73 -18.40
CA GLU A 351 3.27 2.84 -18.03
C GLU A 351 3.02 3.93 -16.96
N ARG A 352 3.93 4.08 -16.00
CA ARG A 352 3.83 5.10 -14.96
C ARG A 352 3.98 6.50 -15.53
N GLU A 353 4.91 6.70 -16.46
CA GLU A 353 5.11 7.96 -17.17
C GLU A 353 3.89 8.32 -18.02
N GLU A 354 3.35 7.35 -18.78
CA GLU A 354 2.14 7.53 -19.58
C GLU A 354 0.93 7.92 -18.71
N LYS A 355 0.74 7.22 -17.60
CA LYS A 355 -0.33 7.52 -16.64
C LYS A 355 -0.18 8.92 -16.02
N SER A 356 1.04 9.33 -15.72
CA SER A 356 1.36 10.67 -15.22
C SER A 356 1.02 11.75 -16.25
N GLN A 357 1.35 11.52 -17.53
CA GLN A 357 1.01 12.43 -18.63
C GLN A 357 -0.49 12.56 -18.83
N ILE A 358 -1.23 11.44 -18.77
CA ILE A 358 -2.71 11.43 -18.87
C ILE A 358 -3.33 12.22 -17.71
N VAL A 359 -2.84 12.06 -16.48
CA VAL A 359 -3.32 12.82 -15.31
C VAL A 359 -3.07 14.32 -15.49
N ALA A 360 -1.87 14.70 -15.95
CA ALA A 360 -1.52 16.10 -16.21
C ALA A 360 -2.39 16.71 -17.31
N GLN A 361 -2.63 15.98 -18.40
CA GLN A 361 -3.52 16.43 -19.49
C GLN A 361 -4.97 16.58 -19.01
N ASN A 362 -5.48 15.64 -18.20
CA ASN A 362 -6.82 15.72 -17.65
C ASN A 362 -6.97 16.92 -16.70
N GLN A 363 -5.94 17.23 -15.90
CA GLN A 363 -5.93 18.43 -15.06
C GLN A 363 -6.01 19.72 -15.90
N GLN A 364 -5.18 19.82 -16.95
CA GLN A 364 -5.22 20.99 -17.86
C GLN A 364 -6.56 21.14 -18.58
N LEU A 365 -7.16 20.02 -19.03
CA LEU A 365 -8.48 20.01 -19.64
C LEU A 365 -9.56 20.46 -18.66
N THR A 366 -9.48 20.01 -17.41
CA THR A 366 -10.41 20.40 -16.34
C THR A 366 -10.28 21.89 -16.03
N GLU A 367 -9.06 22.42 -15.88
CA GLU A 367 -8.82 23.85 -15.63
C GLU A 367 -9.36 24.73 -16.77
N LYS A 368 -9.13 24.35 -18.02
CA LYS A 368 -9.70 25.05 -19.19
C LYS A 368 -11.23 24.98 -19.23
N SER A 369 -11.80 23.86 -18.81
CA SER A 369 -13.27 23.68 -18.77
C SER A 369 -13.93 24.41 -17.59
N GLU A 370 -13.20 24.78 -16.55
CA GLU A 370 -13.71 25.43 -15.33
C GLU A 370 -13.52 26.96 -15.31
N THR A 371 -12.88 27.53 -16.32
CA THR A 371 -12.58 28.96 -16.39
C THR A 371 -13.41 29.62 -17.49
N ASP A 372 -13.91 30.85 -17.24
CA ASP A 372 -14.56 31.68 -18.24
C ASP A 372 -13.52 32.34 -19.14
N ALA A 373 -13.65 32.14 -20.45
CA ALA A 373 -12.64 32.57 -21.43
C ALA A 373 -12.48 34.09 -21.54
N LEU A 374 -13.53 34.87 -21.28
CA LEU A 374 -13.51 36.32 -21.37
C LEU A 374 -12.89 36.96 -20.11
N THR A 375 -13.30 36.50 -18.95
CA THR A 375 -12.99 37.16 -17.67
C THR A 375 -11.83 36.50 -16.91
N GLY A 376 -11.52 35.23 -17.21
CA GLY A 376 -10.58 34.42 -16.43
C GLY A 376 -11.08 34.06 -15.03
N LEU A 377 -12.33 34.35 -14.68
CA LEU A 377 -12.96 33.88 -13.44
C LEU A 377 -13.36 32.41 -13.57
N SER A 378 -13.68 31.79 -12.44
CA SER A 378 -14.32 30.48 -12.45
C SER A 378 -15.69 30.58 -13.15
N ASN A 379 -16.02 29.61 -13.98
CA ASN A 379 -17.27 29.62 -14.72
C ASN A 379 -18.42 28.92 -13.96
N ARG A 380 -19.63 28.90 -14.55
CA ARG A 380 -20.81 28.24 -13.99
C ARG A 380 -20.63 26.75 -13.73
N PHE A 381 -19.78 26.04 -14.53
CA PHE A 381 -19.52 24.63 -14.33
C PHE A 381 -18.74 24.39 -13.04
N ARG A 382 -17.70 25.21 -12.80
CA ARG A 382 -16.93 25.17 -11.55
C ARG A 382 -17.78 25.56 -10.35
N LEU A 383 -18.63 26.59 -10.47
CA LEU A 383 -19.58 26.97 -9.42
C LEU A 383 -20.39 25.74 -8.97
N ARG A 384 -21.06 25.08 -9.92
CA ARG A 384 -21.91 23.93 -9.61
C ARG A 384 -21.18 22.79 -8.92
N ARG A 385 -19.95 22.50 -9.36
CA ARG A 385 -19.14 21.38 -8.83
C ARG A 385 -18.56 21.66 -7.44
N HIS A 386 -18.15 22.91 -7.17
CA HIS A 386 -17.48 23.28 -5.93
C HIS A 386 -18.45 23.71 -4.84
N SER A 387 -19.49 24.46 -5.19
CA SER A 387 -20.41 25.06 -4.21
C SER A 387 -21.19 24.03 -3.38
N GLU A 388 -21.58 22.90 -3.99
CA GLU A 388 -22.25 21.80 -3.27
C GLU A 388 -21.34 21.18 -2.20
N LYS A 389 -20.06 20.95 -2.54
CA LYS A 389 -19.09 20.39 -1.58
C LYS A 389 -18.80 21.37 -0.44
N GLN A 390 -18.66 22.66 -0.75
CA GLN A 390 -18.47 23.70 0.25
C GLN A 390 -19.67 23.80 1.18
N PHE A 391 -20.88 23.73 0.63
CA PHE A 391 -22.12 23.78 1.39
C PHE A 391 -22.25 22.63 2.38
N VAL A 392 -22.03 21.39 1.94
CA VAL A 392 -22.07 20.20 2.79
C VAL A 392 -21.04 20.30 3.93
N ARG A 393 -19.83 20.75 3.63
CA ARG A 393 -18.80 20.97 4.65
C ARG A 393 -19.22 22.06 5.64
N ALA A 394 -19.71 23.19 5.16
CA ALA A 394 -20.12 24.29 6.00
C ALA A 394 -21.31 23.92 6.93
N ALA A 395 -22.25 23.09 6.45
CA ALA A 395 -23.31 22.54 7.28
C ALA A 395 -22.79 21.61 8.39
N ALA A 396 -21.89 20.68 8.05
CA ALA A 396 -21.32 19.73 9.00
C ALA A 396 -20.45 20.40 10.08
N GLU A 397 -19.71 21.45 9.71
CA GLU A 397 -18.79 22.17 10.60
C GLU A 397 -19.42 23.43 11.24
N HIS A 398 -20.70 23.70 10.98
CA HIS A 398 -21.44 24.90 11.44
C HIS A 398 -20.79 26.23 11.04
N ILE A 399 -20.14 26.25 9.86
CA ILE A 399 -19.49 27.45 9.32
C ILE A 399 -20.55 28.37 8.66
N PRO A 400 -20.59 29.69 8.96
CA PRO A 400 -21.49 30.60 8.30
C PRO A 400 -21.16 30.72 6.81
N MET A 401 -22.17 30.84 5.96
CA MET A 401 -22.04 30.99 4.52
C MET A 401 -22.90 32.08 3.99
N ALA A 402 -22.43 32.80 2.97
CA ALA A 402 -23.28 33.67 2.18
C ALA A 402 -23.11 33.42 0.68
N VAL A 403 -24.17 33.64 -0.05
CA VAL A 403 -24.20 33.63 -1.51
C VAL A 403 -24.66 34.99 -1.99
N GLU A 404 -23.91 35.58 -2.89
CA GLU A 404 -24.24 36.83 -3.57
C GLU A 404 -24.46 36.57 -5.04
N ILE A 405 -25.52 37.14 -5.61
CA ILE A 405 -25.70 37.25 -7.05
C ILE A 405 -25.68 38.74 -7.38
N LEU A 406 -24.86 39.08 -8.36
CA LEU A 406 -24.77 40.46 -8.84
C LEU A 406 -24.93 40.54 -10.36
N ASP A 407 -25.46 41.64 -10.82
CA ASP A 407 -25.82 41.88 -12.22
C ASP A 407 -25.53 43.34 -12.59
N ILE A 408 -25.10 43.57 -13.83
CA ILE A 408 -24.80 44.93 -14.33
C ILE A 408 -26.08 45.65 -14.72
N ASP A 409 -26.34 46.81 -14.09
CA ASP A 409 -27.53 47.56 -14.31
C ASP A 409 -27.64 48.08 -15.75
N TYR A 410 -28.75 47.80 -16.41
CA TYR A 410 -29.04 48.21 -17.79
C TYR A 410 -27.99 47.75 -18.81
N PHE A 411 -27.36 46.60 -18.61
CA PHE A 411 -26.26 46.12 -19.47
C PHE A 411 -26.69 45.92 -20.93
N LYS A 412 -27.94 45.49 -21.16
CA LYS A 412 -28.48 45.40 -22.53
C LYS A 412 -28.44 46.75 -23.22
N GLN A 413 -28.92 47.85 -22.56
CA GLN A 413 -28.87 49.20 -23.10
C GLN A 413 -27.42 49.66 -23.32
N TYR A 414 -26.49 49.26 -22.44
CA TYR A 414 -25.08 49.55 -22.63
C TYR A 414 -24.57 48.94 -23.94
N ASN A 415 -24.81 47.63 -24.15
CA ASN A 415 -24.39 46.93 -25.37
C ASN A 415 -25.06 47.50 -26.63
N ASP A 416 -26.37 47.79 -26.56
CA ASP A 416 -27.13 48.32 -27.70
C ASP A 416 -26.61 49.69 -28.16
N ASN A 417 -26.08 50.53 -27.25
CA ASN A 417 -25.62 51.89 -27.56
C ASN A 417 -24.10 52.01 -27.73
N TYR A 418 -23.27 51.21 -26.98
CA TYR A 418 -21.82 51.31 -27.02
C TYR A 418 -21.14 50.14 -27.77
N GLY A 419 -21.93 49.12 -28.13
CA GLY A 419 -21.47 47.93 -28.83
C GLY A 419 -20.89 46.82 -27.93
N HIS A 420 -20.97 45.59 -28.38
CA HIS A 420 -20.57 44.41 -27.61
C HIS A 420 -19.10 44.42 -27.18
N GLN A 421 -18.18 44.96 -27.99
CA GLN A 421 -16.77 45.05 -27.61
C GLN A 421 -16.57 45.93 -26.35
N LYS A 422 -17.29 47.05 -26.22
CA LYS A 422 -17.26 47.87 -25.00
C LYS A 422 -17.95 47.16 -23.84
N GLY A 423 -18.98 46.37 -24.11
CA GLY A 423 -19.63 45.51 -23.13
C GLY A 423 -18.67 44.46 -22.57
N ASP A 424 -17.88 43.81 -23.42
CA ASP A 424 -16.85 42.85 -22.99
C ASP A 424 -15.79 43.52 -22.09
N VAL A 425 -15.34 44.73 -22.45
CA VAL A 425 -14.42 45.52 -21.60
C VAL A 425 -15.06 45.85 -20.25
N CYS A 426 -16.36 46.20 -20.21
CA CYS A 426 -17.09 46.45 -18.99
C CYS A 426 -17.19 45.21 -18.11
N ILE A 427 -17.49 44.04 -18.68
CA ILE A 427 -17.49 42.74 -17.99
C ILE A 427 -16.11 42.44 -17.41
N CYS A 428 -15.04 42.64 -18.18
CA CYS A 428 -13.68 42.40 -17.72
C CYS A 428 -13.29 43.33 -16.56
N MET A 429 -13.69 44.61 -16.61
CA MET A 429 -13.47 45.59 -15.53
C MET A 429 -14.11 45.12 -14.22
N ILE A 430 -15.35 44.63 -14.28
CA ILE A 430 -16.06 44.08 -13.10
C ILE A 430 -15.37 42.82 -12.60
N ALA A 431 -14.99 41.93 -13.52
CA ALA A 431 -14.25 40.72 -13.17
C ALA A 431 -12.95 41.04 -12.46
N ASP A 432 -12.24 42.11 -12.84
CA ASP A 432 -10.99 42.51 -12.17
C ASP A 432 -11.25 43.07 -10.76
N GLN A 433 -12.38 43.71 -10.49
CA GLN A 433 -12.77 44.08 -9.13
C GLN A 433 -13.15 42.85 -8.31
N LEU A 434 -13.83 41.86 -8.90
CA LEU A 434 -14.15 40.59 -8.27
C LEU A 434 -12.88 39.78 -7.94
N LYS A 435 -11.88 39.75 -8.79
CA LYS A 435 -10.58 39.10 -8.50
C LYS A 435 -9.86 39.76 -7.31
N ARG A 436 -10.04 41.07 -7.09
CA ARG A 436 -9.45 41.74 -5.91
C ARG A 436 -10.09 41.28 -4.61
N ILE A 437 -11.40 41.18 -4.56
CA ILE A 437 -12.11 40.69 -3.35
C ILE A 437 -11.83 39.19 -3.12
N ALA A 438 -11.63 38.42 -4.17
CA ALA A 438 -11.27 37.01 -4.10
C ALA A 438 -9.87 36.73 -3.49
N GLN A 439 -9.05 37.78 -3.26
CA GLN A 439 -7.79 37.66 -2.50
C GLN A 439 -8.03 37.49 -0.99
N SER A 440 -9.23 37.79 -0.52
CA SER A 440 -9.64 37.57 0.86
C SER A 440 -9.95 36.09 1.09
N GLU A 441 -9.50 35.55 2.21
CA GLU A 441 -9.78 34.16 2.59
C GLU A 441 -11.30 33.94 2.73
N GLY A 442 -11.79 32.82 2.23
CA GLY A 442 -13.21 32.47 2.26
C GLY A 442 -14.07 33.16 1.19
N VAL A 443 -13.49 33.86 0.21
CA VAL A 443 -14.24 34.53 -0.87
C VAL A 443 -13.96 33.86 -2.22
N TYR A 444 -15.00 33.33 -2.87
CA TYR A 444 -14.92 32.62 -4.14
C TYR A 444 -15.83 33.30 -5.18
N VAL A 445 -15.27 33.61 -6.36
CA VAL A 445 -15.96 34.39 -7.39
C VAL A 445 -16.14 33.59 -8.67
N TYR A 446 -17.30 33.76 -9.28
CA TYR A 446 -17.72 33.02 -10.47
C TYR A 446 -18.43 33.93 -11.47
N ARG A 447 -18.24 33.67 -12.77
CA ARG A 447 -19.15 34.21 -13.79
C ARG A 447 -20.24 33.20 -14.07
N TYR A 448 -21.50 33.60 -13.80
CA TYR A 448 -22.64 32.71 -13.97
C TYR A 448 -23.07 32.63 -15.44
N GLY A 449 -23.04 33.77 -16.14
CA GLY A 449 -23.34 33.90 -17.56
C GLY A 449 -23.66 35.34 -17.95
N GLY A 450 -23.36 35.75 -19.18
CA GLY A 450 -23.65 37.12 -19.65
C GLY A 450 -23.03 38.19 -18.75
N ASP A 451 -23.88 38.98 -18.10
CA ASP A 451 -23.60 40.05 -17.16
C ASP A 451 -23.79 39.67 -15.68
N GLU A 452 -24.06 38.38 -15.41
CA GLU A 452 -24.32 37.87 -14.06
C GLU A 452 -23.06 37.20 -13.46
N PHE A 453 -22.79 37.51 -12.19
CA PHE A 453 -21.72 36.93 -11.41
C PHE A 453 -22.25 36.40 -10.07
N VAL A 454 -21.56 35.43 -9.51
CA VAL A 454 -21.85 34.83 -8.21
C VAL A 454 -20.61 34.91 -7.33
N VAL A 455 -20.80 35.31 -6.06
CA VAL A 455 -19.77 35.26 -5.03
C VAL A 455 -20.25 34.36 -3.90
N ILE A 456 -19.40 33.46 -3.46
CA ILE A 456 -19.64 32.63 -2.27
C ILE A 456 -18.67 33.10 -1.18
N TYR A 457 -19.22 33.32 0.00
CA TYR A 457 -18.48 33.66 1.20
C TYR A 457 -18.57 32.52 2.21
N GLU A 458 -17.47 32.09 2.75
CA GLU A 458 -17.37 30.98 3.70
C GLU A 458 -16.64 31.46 4.96
N GLY A 459 -17.20 31.21 6.14
CA GLY A 459 -16.59 31.56 7.41
C GLY A 459 -16.65 33.05 7.79
N LEU A 460 -17.35 33.89 7.00
CA LEU A 460 -17.42 35.32 7.22
C LEU A 460 -18.70 35.74 7.94
N THR A 461 -18.57 36.73 8.85
CA THR A 461 -19.73 37.32 9.52
C THR A 461 -20.58 38.13 8.53
N LYS A 462 -21.85 38.34 8.88
CA LYS A 462 -22.79 39.11 8.07
C LYS A 462 -22.27 40.53 7.78
N GLU A 463 -21.64 41.16 8.77
CA GLU A 463 -21.08 42.52 8.69
C GLU A 463 -19.89 42.55 7.73
N HIS A 464 -18.99 41.53 7.76
CA HIS A 464 -17.86 41.40 6.85
C HIS A 464 -18.33 41.21 5.40
N VAL A 465 -19.30 40.31 5.16
CA VAL A 465 -19.89 40.12 3.82
C VAL A 465 -20.47 41.43 3.29
N LYS A 466 -21.21 42.17 4.12
CA LYS A 466 -21.77 43.48 3.74
C LYS A 466 -20.67 44.48 3.37
N GLN A 467 -19.58 44.52 4.14
CA GLN A 467 -18.48 45.43 3.88
C GLN A 467 -17.79 45.10 2.55
N ILE A 468 -17.50 43.82 2.27
CA ILE A 468 -16.89 43.39 1.02
C ILE A 468 -17.77 43.72 -0.19
N ALA A 469 -19.08 43.50 -0.08
CA ALA A 469 -20.04 43.85 -1.13
C ALA A 469 -20.10 45.35 -1.38
N GLU A 470 -20.07 46.17 -0.32
CA GLU A 470 -20.03 47.63 -0.44
C GLU A 470 -18.70 48.12 -1.07
N ASP A 471 -17.56 47.54 -0.66
CA ASP A 471 -16.25 47.87 -1.23
C ASP A 471 -16.19 47.50 -2.73
N LEU A 472 -16.77 46.37 -3.13
CA LEU A 472 -16.93 46.00 -4.53
C LEU A 472 -17.76 47.02 -5.29
N ARG A 473 -18.90 47.39 -4.75
CA ARG A 473 -19.80 48.41 -5.34
C ARG A 473 -19.08 49.74 -5.55
N GLN A 474 -18.37 50.22 -4.54
CA GLN A 474 -17.61 51.46 -4.61
C GLN A 474 -16.43 51.35 -5.57
N GLY A 475 -15.73 50.21 -5.57
CA GLY A 475 -14.63 49.91 -6.49
C GLY A 475 -15.06 49.99 -7.96
N ILE A 476 -16.24 49.44 -8.28
CA ILE A 476 -16.83 49.54 -9.64
C ILE A 476 -17.22 50.98 -9.98
N ARG A 477 -17.92 51.68 -9.09
CA ARG A 477 -18.32 53.08 -9.29
C ARG A 477 -17.10 53.99 -9.48
N SER A 478 -16.01 53.76 -8.78
CA SER A 478 -14.77 54.55 -8.87
C SER A 478 -14.09 54.44 -10.23
N GLN A 479 -14.42 53.42 -11.05
CA GLN A 479 -13.91 53.32 -12.42
C GLN A 479 -14.56 54.36 -13.36
N CYS A 480 -15.64 55.01 -12.95
CA CYS A 480 -16.34 56.10 -13.69
C CYS A 480 -16.61 55.73 -15.15
N VAL A 481 -16.94 54.47 -15.44
CA VAL A 481 -17.30 54.02 -16.79
C VAL A 481 -18.65 54.65 -17.17
N GLU A 482 -18.66 55.48 -18.19
CA GLU A 482 -19.87 56.22 -18.65
C GLU A 482 -20.96 55.26 -19.10
N HIS A 483 -22.20 55.52 -18.63
CA HIS A 483 -23.41 54.81 -19.05
C HIS A 483 -24.58 55.79 -19.20
N ALA A 484 -24.49 56.74 -20.16
CA ALA A 484 -25.47 57.79 -20.38
C ALA A 484 -26.91 57.31 -20.68
N TYR A 485 -27.07 56.03 -21.01
CA TYR A 485 -28.37 55.41 -21.32
C TYR A 485 -28.94 54.60 -20.15
N SER A 486 -28.28 54.57 -19.01
CA SER A 486 -28.79 53.92 -17.80
C SER A 486 -29.76 54.86 -17.08
N LYS A 487 -30.90 54.30 -16.60
CA LYS A 487 -31.84 55.03 -15.75
C LYS A 487 -31.42 55.01 -14.26
N ALA A 488 -30.39 54.27 -13.90
CA ALA A 488 -29.91 54.15 -12.52
C ALA A 488 -28.80 55.17 -12.18
N SER A 489 -27.89 55.48 -13.14
CA SER A 489 -26.77 56.40 -12.92
C SER A 489 -26.11 56.71 -14.26
N ASP A 490 -25.43 57.86 -14.40
CA ASP A 490 -24.65 58.22 -15.60
C ASP A 490 -23.37 57.37 -15.77
N ILE A 491 -23.07 56.47 -14.83
CA ILE A 491 -21.98 55.52 -14.87
C ILE A 491 -22.48 54.11 -14.65
N VAL A 492 -21.66 53.12 -15.06
CA VAL A 492 -21.95 51.70 -14.83
C VAL A 492 -22.09 51.42 -13.33
N THR A 493 -23.19 50.76 -12.97
CA THR A 493 -23.49 50.29 -11.62
C THR A 493 -23.83 48.80 -11.64
N ILE A 494 -23.77 48.18 -10.48
CA ILE A 494 -24.23 46.81 -10.25
C ILE A 494 -25.28 46.75 -9.17
N SER A 495 -26.24 45.87 -9.33
CA SER A 495 -27.21 45.49 -8.29
C SER A 495 -26.75 44.18 -7.64
N GLN A 496 -26.85 44.08 -6.31
CA GLN A 496 -26.31 42.98 -5.52
C GLN A 496 -27.38 42.41 -4.59
N GLY A 497 -27.66 41.12 -4.72
CA GLY A 497 -28.56 40.39 -3.82
C GLY A 497 -27.77 39.32 -3.04
N ILE A 498 -27.81 39.37 -1.72
CA ILE A 498 -27.02 38.54 -0.84
C ILE A 498 -27.92 37.76 0.12
N CYS A 499 -27.69 36.49 0.28
CA CYS A 499 -28.28 35.64 1.31
C CYS A 499 -27.18 35.16 2.24
N TRP A 500 -27.28 35.42 3.56
CA TRP A 500 -26.35 34.98 4.59
C TRP A 500 -27.05 34.06 5.60
N GLY A 501 -26.38 33.02 6.08
CA GLY A 501 -26.92 32.14 7.11
C GLY A 501 -25.93 31.06 7.54
N HIS A 502 -26.37 30.17 8.45
CA HIS A 502 -25.69 28.96 8.82
C HIS A 502 -26.35 27.80 8.05
N PRO A 503 -25.63 27.13 7.13
CA PRO A 503 -26.17 25.98 6.43
C PRO A 503 -26.59 24.85 7.39
N SER A 504 -27.66 24.15 7.02
CA SER A 504 -28.13 22.95 7.75
C SER A 504 -28.42 21.81 6.77
N ASP A 505 -28.56 20.58 7.30
CA ASP A 505 -28.84 19.38 6.49
C ASP A 505 -30.22 19.45 5.76
N GLU A 506 -31.12 20.33 6.18
CA GLU A 506 -32.43 20.53 5.54
C GLU A 506 -32.38 21.52 4.37
N GLN A 507 -31.25 22.17 4.14
CA GLN A 507 -31.05 23.21 3.14
C GLN A 507 -30.09 22.75 2.06
N THR A 508 -30.14 23.44 0.91
CA THR A 508 -29.23 23.19 -0.22
C THR A 508 -28.58 24.48 -0.69
N MET A 509 -27.45 24.36 -1.41
CA MET A 509 -26.86 25.52 -2.09
C MET A 509 -27.85 26.21 -3.05
N ALA A 510 -28.72 25.44 -3.67
CA ALA A 510 -29.76 26.01 -4.56
C ALA A 510 -30.78 26.89 -3.82
N ASP A 511 -31.02 26.63 -2.54
CA ASP A 511 -31.92 27.48 -1.73
C ASP A 511 -31.26 28.82 -1.42
N TYR A 512 -29.95 28.83 -1.12
CA TYR A 512 -29.21 30.08 -0.91
C TYR A 512 -29.10 30.90 -2.21
N LEU A 513 -28.88 30.26 -3.35
CA LEU A 513 -28.90 30.94 -4.66
C LEU A 513 -30.26 31.55 -4.96
N ARG A 514 -31.37 30.83 -4.71
CA ARG A 514 -32.73 31.36 -4.90
C ARG A 514 -33.02 32.55 -3.99
N ALA A 515 -32.56 32.49 -2.73
CA ALA A 515 -32.76 33.60 -1.80
C ALA A 515 -31.95 34.84 -2.19
N ALA A 516 -30.70 34.64 -2.67
CA ALA A 516 -29.86 35.71 -3.20
C ALA A 516 -30.49 36.36 -4.46
N ASP A 517 -31.05 35.55 -5.37
CA ASP A 517 -31.72 36.02 -6.58
C ASP A 517 -32.98 36.85 -6.24
N ALA A 518 -33.77 36.37 -5.26
CA ALA A 518 -34.92 37.14 -4.77
C ALA A 518 -34.52 38.52 -4.19
N ASN A 519 -33.40 38.58 -3.46
CA ASN A 519 -32.86 39.83 -2.94
C ASN A 519 -32.33 40.74 -4.07
N LEU A 520 -31.69 40.16 -5.10
CA LEU A 520 -31.26 40.91 -6.29
C LEU A 520 -32.46 41.49 -7.03
N TYR A 521 -33.53 40.71 -7.19
CA TYR A 521 -34.76 41.18 -7.81
C TYR A 521 -35.36 42.39 -7.05
N GLN A 522 -35.36 42.35 -5.72
CA GLN A 522 -35.81 43.46 -4.87
C GLN A 522 -34.97 44.73 -5.12
N VAL A 523 -33.65 44.64 -5.26
CA VAL A 523 -32.79 45.79 -5.61
C VAL A 523 -33.17 46.34 -6.97
N LYS A 524 -33.38 45.48 -7.96
CA LYS A 524 -33.71 45.89 -9.34
C LYS A 524 -35.08 46.62 -9.44
N GLU A 525 -36.06 46.26 -8.58
CA GLU A 525 -37.36 46.91 -8.54
C GLU A 525 -37.37 48.27 -7.80
N THR A 526 -36.54 48.42 -6.76
CA THR A 526 -36.58 49.60 -5.91
C THR A 526 -35.71 50.74 -6.40
N SER A 527 -34.40 50.50 -6.55
CA SER A 527 -33.46 51.61 -6.78
C SER A 527 -32.32 51.30 -7.73
N ARG A 528 -32.09 50.04 -8.11
CA ARG A 528 -30.84 49.59 -8.79
C ARG A 528 -29.56 50.21 -8.20
N GLY A 529 -28.42 49.67 -8.53
CA GLY A 529 -27.13 50.15 -8.02
C GLY A 529 -26.98 50.02 -6.51
N GLY A 530 -27.79 49.17 -5.86
CA GLY A 530 -27.83 48.96 -4.41
C GLY A 530 -27.50 47.53 -4.00
N ILE A 531 -27.59 47.29 -2.68
CA ILE A 531 -27.34 45.99 -2.04
C ILE A 531 -28.53 45.63 -1.16
N VAL A 532 -29.08 44.42 -1.32
CA VAL A 532 -30.00 43.81 -0.34
C VAL A 532 -29.33 42.58 0.24
N LEU A 533 -29.14 42.57 1.56
CA LEU A 533 -28.60 41.46 2.32
C LEU A 533 -29.69 40.88 3.22
N GLY A 534 -30.23 39.75 2.82
CA GLY A 534 -31.17 38.96 3.60
C GLY A 534 -30.45 37.91 4.45
N SER A 535 -31.12 37.49 5.53
CA SER A 535 -30.69 36.29 6.28
C SER A 535 -31.56 35.13 5.86
N PHE A 536 -30.97 33.95 5.68
CA PHE A 536 -31.76 32.74 5.54
C PHE A 536 -32.50 32.49 6.88
N PRO A 537 -33.79 32.18 6.88
CA PRO A 537 -34.48 31.85 8.13
C PRO A 537 -33.82 30.63 8.75
N ALA A 538 -33.58 30.71 10.08
CA ALA A 538 -32.93 29.67 10.87
C ALA A 538 -33.82 28.41 10.92
#